data_e1208e756c8364c7702894b7982593cc
#
_entry.id   e1208e756c8364c7702894b7982593cc
#
_cell.length_a   1.000
_cell.length_b   1.000
_cell.length_c   1.000
_cell.angle_alpha   90.00
_cell.angle_beta   90.00
_cell.angle_gamma   90.00
#
_symmetry.space_group_name_H-M   'P 1'
#
loop_
_entity.id
_entity.type
_entity.pdbx_description
1 polymer ?
#
loop_
_entity_poly.entity_id
_entity_poly.type
_entity_poly.pdbx_seq_one_letter_code
_entity_poly.pdbx_strand_id
1 'polypeptide(L)'
;MANIIEIHDFSDPALDVYARLTENQLLNRADPDNALFVAESPLVIGRALDAGCEPVSFLMERQHTQGKGREILARCCQDIPVYTADESVLTQLTGFHLTRGMLCAMRRPKLPSVEDVCRDARRVVVLENVMNPTNIGAIFRSAAALGMDAVLLTTAGSDPLYRRASRVSMGNVFLIPWTYLPESGDWTQLLRDLGFRTVAMALRNDSVRLDDPRLAAEEKLAIVMGTEGDGLASSTIASCDYTVRIPMYHGVDSLNVAAASAVAFYELGLPPLNEKEN
;
A
#
# COMPACT_ATOMS: atom_id res chain seq x y z
N MET A 1 -30.65 8.22 -9.45
CA MET A 1 -29.72 9.40 -9.56
C MET A 1 -28.87 9.39 -8.31
N ALA A 2 -27.61 9.77 -8.38
CA ALA A 2 -26.75 9.83 -7.18
C ALA A 2 -27.39 10.75 -6.11
N ASN A 3 -27.24 10.38 -4.83
CA ASN A 3 -27.74 11.16 -3.68
C ASN A 3 -26.79 12.35 -3.41
N ILE A 4 -26.96 13.43 -4.18
CA ILE A 4 -26.09 14.61 -4.10
C ILE A 4 -26.59 15.53 -2.98
N ILE A 5 -25.67 15.85 -2.04
CA ILE A 5 -25.91 16.68 -0.86
C ILE A 5 -24.97 17.89 -0.91
N GLU A 6 -25.53 19.09 -0.96
CA GLU A 6 -24.75 20.34 -0.87
C GLU A 6 -24.30 20.56 0.57
N ILE A 7 -23.01 20.87 0.77
CA ILE A 7 -22.46 21.19 2.09
C ILE A 7 -22.80 22.62 2.47
N HIS A 8 -23.54 22.78 3.56
CA HIS A 8 -23.88 24.07 4.14
C HIS A 8 -23.37 24.23 5.57
N ASP A 9 -23.11 23.12 6.26
CA ASP A 9 -22.60 23.08 7.63
C ASP A 9 -21.31 22.25 7.70
N PHE A 10 -20.20 22.89 7.99
CA PHE A 10 -18.90 22.23 8.15
C PHE A 10 -18.79 21.41 9.44
N SER A 11 -19.69 21.63 10.40
CA SER A 11 -19.73 20.87 11.65
C SER A 11 -20.47 19.54 11.54
N ASP A 12 -21.09 19.25 10.39
CA ASP A 12 -21.80 17.99 10.16
C ASP A 12 -20.86 16.79 10.43
N PRO A 13 -21.24 15.91 11.39
CA PRO A 13 -20.45 14.72 11.69
C PRO A 13 -20.22 13.78 10.50
N ALA A 14 -21.09 13.79 9.50
CA ALA A 14 -20.93 13.02 8.27
C ALA A 14 -19.67 13.40 7.46
N LEU A 15 -19.11 14.58 7.70
CA LEU A 15 -17.89 15.08 7.06
C LEU A 15 -16.61 14.78 7.86
N ASP A 16 -16.73 14.22 9.09
CA ASP A 16 -15.59 13.95 9.96
C ASP A 16 -14.54 13.05 9.31
N VAL A 17 -14.99 12.06 8.57
CA VAL A 17 -14.14 11.10 7.83
C VAL A 17 -13.16 11.80 6.87
N TYR A 18 -13.52 12.96 6.35
CA TYR A 18 -12.70 13.73 5.41
C TYR A 18 -11.87 14.84 6.04
N ALA A 19 -12.31 15.37 7.19
CA ALA A 19 -11.82 16.63 7.74
C ALA A 19 -11.19 16.51 9.13
N ARG A 20 -11.70 15.63 9.98
CA ARG A 20 -11.39 15.62 11.42
C ARG A 20 -10.79 14.32 11.93
N LEU A 21 -11.11 13.17 11.29
CA LEU A 21 -10.54 11.89 11.70
C LEU A 21 -9.14 11.70 11.15
N THR A 22 -8.23 11.29 12.03
CA THR A 22 -6.88 10.88 11.64
C THR A 22 -6.89 9.50 10.97
N GLU A 23 -5.85 9.16 10.23
CA GLU A 23 -5.68 7.85 9.60
C GLU A 23 -5.76 6.69 10.62
N ASN A 24 -5.23 6.89 11.83
CA ASN A 24 -5.32 5.89 12.91
C ASN A 24 -6.74 5.74 13.47
N GLN A 25 -7.52 6.81 13.52
CA GLN A 25 -8.93 6.74 13.91
C GLN A 25 -9.76 6.06 12.83
N LEU A 26 -9.47 6.31 11.56
CA LEU A 26 -10.11 5.61 10.43
C LEU A 26 -9.76 4.12 10.42
N LEU A 27 -8.49 3.77 10.69
CA LEU A 27 -8.01 2.39 10.77
C LEU A 27 -8.75 1.59 11.86
N ASN A 28 -9.18 2.25 12.94
CA ASN A 28 -10.04 1.73 13.98
C ASN A 28 -9.72 0.29 14.42
N ARG A 29 -8.49 0.04 14.86
CA ARG A 29 -8.03 -1.31 15.25
C ARG A 29 -8.87 -1.95 16.36
N ALA A 30 -9.55 -1.14 17.19
CA ALA A 30 -10.40 -1.63 18.26
C ALA A 30 -11.75 -2.19 17.74
N ASP A 31 -12.22 -1.73 16.59
CA ASP A 31 -13.45 -2.17 15.93
C ASP A 31 -13.24 -2.26 14.41
N PRO A 32 -12.55 -3.32 13.93
CA PRO A 32 -12.18 -3.48 12.53
C PRO A 32 -13.38 -3.57 11.57
N ASP A 33 -14.54 -4.03 12.04
CA ASP A 33 -15.75 -4.12 11.21
C ASP A 33 -16.30 -2.74 10.82
N ASN A 34 -16.00 -1.69 11.61
CA ASN A 34 -16.33 -0.30 11.32
C ASN A 34 -15.13 0.53 10.84
N ALA A 35 -14.00 -0.10 10.54
CA ALA A 35 -12.83 0.57 10.03
C ALA A 35 -13.04 1.10 8.61
N LEU A 36 -12.50 2.31 8.37
CA LEU A 36 -12.61 3.01 7.10
C LEU A 36 -11.22 3.37 6.54
N PHE A 37 -11.20 3.76 5.28
CA PHE A 37 -10.09 4.46 4.66
C PHE A 37 -10.63 5.47 3.64
N VAL A 38 -9.80 6.44 3.27
CA VAL A 38 -10.17 7.45 2.26
C VAL A 38 -9.34 7.25 1.01
N ALA A 39 -10.01 6.88 -0.09
CA ALA A 39 -9.42 6.82 -1.42
C ALA A 39 -9.50 8.19 -2.10
N GLU A 40 -8.40 8.63 -2.73
CA GLU A 40 -8.30 9.92 -3.42
C GLU A 40 -8.05 9.74 -4.92
N SER A 41 -8.87 10.33 -5.74
CA SER A 41 -8.89 10.35 -7.21
C SER A 41 -9.76 9.26 -7.84
N PRO A 42 -10.32 9.54 -9.04
CA PRO A 42 -11.13 8.55 -9.77
C PRO A 42 -10.39 7.24 -10.04
N LEU A 43 -9.08 7.30 -10.33
CA LEU A 43 -8.27 6.10 -10.60
C LEU A 43 -8.14 5.21 -9.37
N VAL A 44 -7.79 5.79 -8.20
CA VAL A 44 -7.60 5.04 -6.95
C VAL A 44 -8.94 4.45 -6.49
N ILE A 45 -10.02 5.26 -6.54
CA ILE A 45 -11.38 4.82 -6.20
C ILE A 45 -11.83 3.70 -7.14
N GLY A 46 -11.60 3.83 -8.45
CA GLY A 46 -11.93 2.81 -9.43
C GLY A 46 -11.26 1.47 -9.12
N ARG A 47 -9.95 1.48 -8.81
CA ARG A 47 -9.20 0.27 -8.42
C ARG A 47 -9.68 -0.33 -7.10
N ALA A 48 -10.04 0.50 -6.13
CA ALA A 48 -10.63 0.03 -4.88
C ALA A 48 -11.99 -0.66 -5.11
N LEU A 49 -12.84 -0.09 -5.97
CA LEU A 49 -14.10 -0.70 -6.37
C LEU A 49 -13.89 -2.01 -7.15
N ASP A 50 -12.88 -2.08 -8.03
CA ASP A 50 -12.52 -3.31 -8.75
C ASP A 50 -12.06 -4.41 -7.80
N ALA A 51 -11.41 -4.04 -6.69
CA ALA A 51 -11.01 -4.94 -5.61
C ALA A 51 -12.13 -5.28 -4.62
N GLY A 52 -13.38 -4.82 -4.86
CA GLY A 52 -14.54 -5.13 -4.04
C GLY A 52 -14.68 -4.27 -2.78
N CYS A 53 -13.93 -3.16 -2.64
CA CYS A 53 -14.12 -2.25 -1.51
C CYS A 53 -15.47 -1.53 -1.59
N GLU A 54 -16.17 -1.43 -0.47
CA GLU A 54 -17.50 -0.85 -0.38
C GLU A 54 -17.44 0.66 -0.09
N PRO A 55 -17.97 1.53 -0.97
CA PRO A 55 -18.04 2.96 -0.72
C PRO A 55 -19.12 3.29 0.32
N VAL A 56 -18.80 4.21 1.23
CA VAL A 56 -19.68 4.70 2.29
C VAL A 56 -20.22 6.10 1.95
N SER A 57 -19.35 6.97 1.45
CA SER A 57 -19.70 8.32 1.01
C SER A 57 -18.66 8.86 0.05
N PHE A 58 -19.01 9.94 -0.66
CA PHE A 58 -18.10 10.68 -1.52
C PHE A 58 -18.03 12.15 -1.09
N LEU A 59 -16.87 12.76 -1.32
CA LEU A 59 -16.67 14.21 -1.21
C LEU A 59 -15.98 14.69 -2.48
N MET A 60 -16.58 15.65 -3.21
CA MET A 60 -16.04 16.17 -4.46
C MET A 60 -16.52 17.57 -4.76
N GLU A 61 -15.79 18.28 -5.60
CA GLU A 61 -16.28 19.52 -6.17
C GLU A 61 -17.51 19.26 -7.06
N ARG A 62 -18.44 20.21 -7.07
CA ARG A 62 -19.67 20.12 -7.86
C ARG A 62 -19.40 19.82 -9.34
N GLN A 63 -18.39 20.44 -9.93
CA GLN A 63 -18.02 20.22 -11.33
C GLN A 63 -17.58 18.78 -11.63
N HIS A 64 -17.03 18.07 -10.65
CA HIS A 64 -16.56 16.69 -10.80
C HIS A 64 -17.69 15.63 -10.70
N THR A 65 -18.92 16.03 -10.42
CA THR A 65 -20.10 15.13 -10.55
C THR A 65 -20.37 14.73 -12.00
N GLN A 66 -19.70 15.41 -12.94
CA GLN A 66 -19.71 15.10 -14.38
C GLN A 66 -18.39 14.42 -14.78
N GLY A 67 -18.31 13.89 -16.00
CA GLY A 67 -17.09 13.25 -16.52
C GLY A 67 -16.69 12.00 -15.72
N LYS A 68 -15.42 11.88 -15.37
CA LYS A 68 -14.87 10.71 -14.65
C LYS A 68 -15.52 10.46 -13.27
N GLY A 69 -15.93 11.52 -12.58
CA GLY A 69 -16.69 11.37 -11.32
C GLY A 69 -18.02 10.70 -11.55
N ARG A 70 -18.74 11.07 -12.60
CA ARG A 70 -20.00 10.43 -12.98
C ARG A 70 -19.85 8.95 -13.30
N GLU A 71 -18.77 8.56 -13.97
CA GLU A 71 -18.49 7.17 -14.29
C GLU A 71 -18.28 6.34 -13.01
N ILE A 72 -17.55 6.87 -12.03
CA ILE A 72 -17.36 6.23 -10.72
C ILE A 72 -18.70 6.11 -9.97
N LEU A 73 -19.47 7.20 -9.90
CA LEU A 73 -20.76 7.20 -9.19
C LEU A 73 -21.77 6.23 -9.82
N ALA A 74 -21.73 6.05 -11.15
CA ALA A 74 -22.60 5.10 -11.84
C ALA A 74 -22.32 3.62 -11.48
N ARG A 75 -21.16 3.32 -10.91
CA ARG A 75 -20.80 1.98 -10.43
C ARG A 75 -21.27 1.70 -9.01
N CYS A 76 -21.76 2.70 -8.30
CA CYS A 76 -22.13 2.62 -6.89
C CYS A 76 -23.63 2.64 -6.68
N CYS A 77 -24.08 2.19 -5.49
CA CYS A 77 -25.48 2.28 -5.10
C CYS A 77 -25.94 3.76 -5.08
N GLN A 78 -27.17 4.01 -5.54
CA GLN A 78 -27.71 5.36 -5.67
C GLN A 78 -27.98 6.07 -4.32
N ASP A 79 -28.07 5.30 -3.23
CA ASP A 79 -28.34 5.83 -1.90
C ASP A 79 -27.08 6.37 -1.18
N ILE A 80 -25.89 6.10 -1.74
CA ILE A 80 -24.63 6.56 -1.14
C ILE A 80 -24.56 8.09 -1.23
N PRO A 81 -24.32 8.79 -0.09
CA PRO A 81 -24.26 10.24 -0.07
C PRO A 81 -23.03 10.76 -0.84
N VAL A 82 -23.27 11.77 -1.66
CA VAL A 82 -22.26 12.48 -2.45
C VAL A 82 -22.26 13.93 -1.98
N TYR A 83 -21.35 14.26 -1.07
CA TYR A 83 -21.18 15.60 -0.54
C TYR A 83 -20.47 16.48 -1.56
N THR A 84 -21.06 17.65 -1.86
CA THR A 84 -20.52 18.58 -2.86
C THR A 84 -20.44 19.99 -2.33
N ALA A 85 -19.44 20.73 -2.77
CA ALA A 85 -19.32 22.17 -2.61
C ALA A 85 -18.38 22.73 -3.68
N ASP A 86 -18.17 24.06 -3.65
CA ASP A 86 -17.15 24.71 -4.46
C ASP A 86 -15.74 24.46 -3.88
N GLU A 87 -14.69 24.56 -4.72
CA GLU A 87 -13.30 24.24 -4.35
C GLU A 87 -12.82 24.99 -3.09
N SER A 88 -13.17 26.28 -2.96
CA SER A 88 -12.79 27.09 -1.80
C SER A 88 -13.36 26.54 -0.50
N VAL A 89 -14.58 26.07 -0.53
CA VAL A 89 -15.30 25.48 0.59
C VAL A 89 -14.68 24.13 0.96
N LEU A 90 -14.39 23.28 -0.03
CA LEU A 90 -13.75 21.99 0.21
C LEU A 90 -12.32 22.15 0.73
N THR A 91 -11.57 23.12 0.26
CA THR A 91 -10.23 23.44 0.76
C THR A 91 -10.27 23.84 2.24
N GLN A 92 -11.26 24.65 2.65
CA GLN A 92 -11.45 25.01 4.05
C GLN A 92 -11.78 23.78 4.92
N LEU A 93 -12.65 22.90 4.42
CA LEU A 93 -13.07 21.70 5.13
C LEU A 93 -11.92 20.71 5.33
N THR A 94 -11.18 20.41 4.27
CA THR A 94 -10.15 19.35 4.25
C THR A 94 -8.77 19.85 4.66
N GLY A 95 -8.53 21.16 4.64
CA GLY A 95 -7.23 21.76 4.88
C GLY A 95 -6.23 21.64 3.72
N PHE A 96 -6.67 21.14 2.55
CA PHE A 96 -5.84 21.02 1.34
C PHE A 96 -6.69 21.08 0.07
N HIS A 97 -6.07 21.45 -1.06
CA HIS A 97 -6.73 21.44 -2.35
C HIS A 97 -6.99 20.02 -2.84
N LEU A 98 -8.22 19.72 -3.25
CA LEU A 98 -8.59 18.44 -3.88
C LEU A 98 -8.08 18.36 -5.32
N THR A 99 -6.76 18.40 -5.51
CA THR A 99 -6.11 18.45 -6.82
C THR A 99 -6.52 17.34 -7.81
N ARG A 100 -7.15 16.29 -7.32
CA ARG A 100 -7.62 15.13 -8.11
C ARG A 100 -9.14 14.97 -8.11
N GLY A 101 -9.85 15.94 -7.60
CA GLY A 101 -11.27 16.18 -7.81
C GLY A 101 -12.24 15.41 -6.94
N MET A 102 -11.86 14.26 -6.32
CA MET A 102 -12.78 13.49 -5.48
C MET A 102 -12.08 12.65 -4.42
N LEU A 103 -12.75 12.51 -3.28
CA LEU A 103 -12.47 11.56 -2.21
C LEU A 103 -13.64 10.58 -2.08
N CYS A 104 -13.34 9.35 -1.62
CA CYS A 104 -14.33 8.37 -1.26
C CYS A 104 -13.95 7.74 0.08
N ALA A 105 -14.82 7.81 1.08
CA ALA A 105 -14.72 7.01 2.28
C ALA A 105 -15.22 5.60 1.96
N MET A 106 -14.43 4.59 2.29
CA MET A 106 -14.71 3.19 1.97
C MET A 106 -14.50 2.32 3.20
N ARG A 107 -15.24 1.23 3.31
CA ARG A 107 -14.99 0.20 4.32
C ARG A 107 -13.66 -0.49 4.05
N ARG A 108 -12.92 -0.79 5.10
CA ARG A 108 -11.67 -1.56 4.98
C ARG A 108 -12.01 -3.01 4.63
N PRO A 109 -11.31 -3.60 3.65
CA PRO A 109 -11.47 -5.01 3.34
C PRO A 109 -10.90 -5.87 4.48
N LYS A 110 -11.48 -7.04 4.69
CA LYS A 110 -10.85 -8.07 5.54
C LYS A 110 -9.62 -8.59 4.82
N LEU A 111 -8.48 -8.57 5.52
CA LEU A 111 -7.23 -9.05 4.94
C LEU A 111 -7.18 -10.59 4.97
N PRO A 112 -6.60 -11.22 3.95
CA PRO A 112 -6.34 -12.65 3.94
C PRO A 112 -5.29 -13.04 4.97
N SER A 113 -5.16 -14.33 5.28
CA SER A 113 -4.06 -14.86 6.10
C SER A 113 -2.72 -14.80 5.36
N VAL A 114 -1.60 -14.91 6.08
CA VAL A 114 -0.26 -14.98 5.46
C VAL A 114 -0.17 -16.20 4.55
N GLU A 115 -0.72 -17.32 4.99
CA GLU A 115 -0.76 -18.58 4.24
C GLU A 115 -1.53 -18.44 2.93
N ASP A 116 -2.68 -17.73 2.96
CA ASP A 116 -3.47 -17.49 1.74
C ASP A 116 -2.74 -16.59 0.74
N VAL A 117 -2.11 -15.53 1.24
CA VAL A 117 -1.32 -14.59 0.41
C VAL A 117 -0.09 -15.26 -0.19
N CYS A 118 0.54 -16.18 0.54
CA CYS A 118 1.78 -16.85 0.14
C CYS A 118 1.57 -18.18 -0.63
N ARG A 119 0.34 -18.68 -0.76
CA ARG A 119 0.05 -20.02 -1.29
C ARG A 119 0.73 -20.28 -2.64
N ASP A 120 0.50 -19.41 -3.61
CA ASP A 120 1.04 -19.55 -4.96
C ASP A 120 2.16 -18.53 -5.25
N ALA A 121 2.54 -17.75 -4.24
CA ALA A 121 3.54 -16.71 -4.38
C ALA A 121 4.96 -17.31 -4.45
N ARG A 122 5.78 -16.74 -5.32
CA ARG A 122 7.21 -17.08 -5.49
C ARG A 122 8.12 -15.92 -5.09
N ARG A 123 7.65 -14.70 -5.19
CA ARG A 123 8.38 -13.47 -4.86
C ARG A 123 7.53 -12.60 -3.94
N VAL A 124 7.87 -12.52 -2.67
CA VAL A 124 7.16 -11.69 -1.69
C VAL A 124 8.07 -10.62 -1.13
N VAL A 125 7.48 -9.50 -0.78
CA VAL A 125 8.16 -8.38 -0.10
C VAL A 125 7.74 -8.36 1.36
N VAL A 126 8.69 -8.22 2.27
CA VAL A 126 8.42 -7.95 3.68
C VAL A 126 8.85 -6.53 4.01
N LEU A 127 7.95 -5.73 4.53
CA LEU A 127 8.21 -4.35 4.96
C LEU A 127 8.29 -4.30 6.49
N GLU A 128 9.52 -4.24 7.02
CA GLU A 128 9.76 -4.13 8.45
C GLU A 128 9.76 -2.66 8.87
N ASN A 129 8.71 -2.25 9.57
CA ASN A 129 8.58 -0.93 10.21
C ASN A 129 8.80 0.26 9.26
N VAL A 130 8.42 0.17 8.00
CA VAL A 130 8.49 1.30 7.06
C VAL A 130 7.44 2.34 7.46
N MET A 131 7.90 3.48 8.00
CA MET A 131 7.04 4.47 8.66
C MET A 131 6.46 5.51 7.71
N ASN A 132 7.13 5.81 6.59
CA ASN A 132 6.68 6.85 5.68
C ASN A 132 5.64 6.31 4.69
N PRO A 133 4.37 6.80 4.72
CA PRO A 133 3.33 6.33 3.82
C PRO A 133 3.64 6.60 2.34
N THR A 134 4.50 7.60 2.04
CA THR A 134 4.97 7.84 0.67
C THR A 134 5.85 6.69 0.18
N ASN A 135 6.74 6.18 1.04
CA ASN A 135 7.58 5.04 0.70
C ASN A 135 6.76 3.76 0.57
N ILE A 136 5.81 3.51 1.48
CA ILE A 136 4.84 2.39 1.34
C ILE A 136 4.18 2.44 -0.04
N GLY A 137 3.59 3.58 -0.42
CA GLY A 137 2.90 3.71 -1.71
C GLY A 137 3.83 3.49 -2.91
N ALA A 138 5.07 4.01 -2.86
CA ALA A 138 6.06 3.82 -3.93
C ALA A 138 6.52 2.35 -4.02
N ILE A 139 6.72 1.67 -2.88
CA ILE A 139 7.08 0.25 -2.83
C ILE A 139 5.96 -0.61 -3.42
N PHE A 140 4.70 -0.40 -3.03
CA PHE A 140 3.57 -1.12 -3.62
C PHE A 140 3.47 -0.94 -5.14
N ARG A 141 3.74 0.28 -5.61
CA ARG A 141 3.77 0.56 -7.05
C ARG A 141 4.88 -0.20 -7.76
N SER A 142 6.08 -0.23 -7.19
CA SER A 142 7.22 -0.97 -7.74
C SER A 142 7.00 -2.48 -7.66
N ALA A 143 6.46 -3.00 -6.56
CA ALA A 143 6.16 -4.40 -6.37
C ALA A 143 5.17 -4.92 -7.43
N ALA A 144 4.06 -4.19 -7.62
CA ALA A 144 3.06 -4.53 -8.64
C ALA A 144 3.61 -4.47 -10.09
N ALA A 145 4.61 -3.60 -10.34
CA ALA A 145 5.16 -3.41 -11.68
C ALA A 145 6.33 -4.35 -12.00
N LEU A 146 7.02 -4.89 -10.99
CA LEU A 146 8.30 -5.57 -11.15
C LEU A 146 8.27 -7.04 -10.70
N GLY A 147 7.11 -7.71 -10.83
CA GLY A 147 7.00 -9.14 -10.66
C GLY A 147 7.07 -9.65 -9.22
N MET A 148 6.61 -8.84 -8.26
CA MET A 148 6.32 -9.32 -6.91
C MET A 148 4.89 -9.84 -6.82
N ASP A 149 4.70 -11.00 -6.18
CA ASP A 149 3.40 -11.65 -6.05
C ASP A 149 2.60 -11.12 -4.87
N ALA A 150 3.28 -10.70 -3.79
CA ALA A 150 2.62 -10.23 -2.57
C ALA A 150 3.50 -9.30 -1.74
N VAL A 151 2.85 -8.55 -0.82
CA VAL A 151 3.52 -7.70 0.18
C VAL A 151 3.04 -8.08 1.57
N LEU A 152 3.98 -8.34 2.47
CA LEU A 152 3.76 -8.60 3.89
C LEU A 152 4.30 -7.43 4.72
N LEU A 153 3.61 -7.03 5.77
CA LEU A 153 4.01 -5.88 6.58
C LEU A 153 4.06 -6.25 8.07
N THR A 154 5.01 -5.68 8.79
CA THR A 154 4.91 -5.63 10.25
C THR A 154 3.90 -4.57 10.68
N THR A 155 3.25 -4.76 11.82
CA THR A 155 2.15 -3.88 12.28
C THR A 155 2.58 -2.50 12.75
N ALA A 156 3.88 -2.29 13.02
CA ALA A 156 4.41 -1.01 13.49
C ALA A 156 4.60 0.03 12.36
N GLY A 157 4.64 -0.40 11.09
CA GLY A 157 4.78 0.49 9.94
C GLY A 157 3.51 1.26 9.58
N SER A 158 3.61 2.13 8.56
CA SER A 158 2.45 2.82 7.99
C SER A 158 1.55 1.84 7.23
N ASP A 159 0.25 2.05 7.35
CA ASP A 159 -0.76 1.24 6.67
C ASP A 159 -0.82 1.57 5.17
N PRO A 160 -0.91 0.56 4.29
CA PRO A 160 -1.00 0.75 2.83
C PRO A 160 -2.26 1.49 2.37
N LEU A 161 -3.36 1.43 3.15
CA LEU A 161 -4.62 2.13 2.84
C LEU A 161 -4.67 3.56 3.40
N TYR A 162 -3.62 4.04 4.08
CA TYR A 162 -3.54 5.47 4.38
C TYR A 162 -3.65 6.26 3.08
N ARG A 163 -4.44 7.33 3.08
CA ARG A 163 -4.74 8.12 1.89
C ARG A 163 -3.49 8.47 1.08
N ARG A 164 -2.40 8.86 1.76
CA ARG A 164 -1.13 9.19 1.09
C ARG A 164 -0.48 7.96 0.44
N ALA A 165 -0.48 6.81 1.10
CA ALA A 165 0.09 5.58 0.56
C ALA A 165 -0.70 5.09 -0.67
N SER A 166 -2.01 4.96 -0.55
CA SER A 166 -2.89 4.52 -1.65
C SER A 166 -2.81 5.47 -2.85
N ARG A 167 -2.72 6.80 -2.62
CA ARG A 167 -2.55 7.81 -3.66
C ARG A 167 -1.19 7.70 -4.37
N VAL A 168 -0.09 7.58 -3.62
CA VAL A 168 1.27 7.46 -4.19
C VAL A 168 1.41 6.16 -4.97
N SER A 169 0.83 5.08 -4.48
CA SER A 169 0.78 3.81 -5.21
C SER A 169 -0.05 3.89 -6.51
N MET A 170 -0.76 4.98 -6.74
CA MET A 170 -1.76 5.11 -7.82
C MET A 170 -2.88 4.05 -7.71
N GLY A 171 -3.13 3.53 -6.50
CA GLY A 171 -4.07 2.44 -6.24
C GLY A 171 -3.52 1.03 -6.49
N ASN A 172 -2.20 0.89 -6.72
CA ASN A 172 -1.61 -0.45 -6.90
C ASN A 172 -1.67 -1.30 -5.62
N VAL A 173 -1.91 -0.69 -4.47
CA VAL A 173 -2.24 -1.42 -3.22
C VAL A 173 -3.46 -2.34 -3.35
N PHE A 174 -4.33 -2.11 -4.33
CA PHE A 174 -5.49 -2.94 -4.64
C PHE A 174 -5.22 -3.98 -5.74
N LEU A 175 -4.06 -3.96 -6.39
CA LEU A 175 -3.70 -4.88 -7.47
C LEU A 175 -2.81 -6.03 -7.02
N ILE A 176 -2.07 -5.87 -5.92
CA ILE A 176 -1.17 -6.87 -5.37
C ILE A 176 -1.69 -7.34 -4.00
N PRO A 177 -1.81 -8.64 -3.74
CA PRO A 177 -2.23 -9.15 -2.43
C PRO A 177 -1.28 -8.70 -1.32
N TRP A 178 -1.83 -8.38 -0.15
CA TRP A 178 -1.02 -8.03 1.01
C TRP A 178 -1.73 -8.34 2.31
N THR A 179 -0.94 -8.52 3.38
CA THR A 179 -1.45 -8.70 4.74
C THR A 179 -0.39 -8.33 5.77
N TYR A 180 -0.77 -8.32 7.05
CA TYR A 180 0.17 -8.16 8.14
C TYR A 180 0.73 -9.49 8.60
N LEU A 181 2.02 -9.48 8.95
CA LEU A 181 2.67 -10.56 9.66
C LEU A 181 2.16 -10.63 11.11
N PRO A 182 2.17 -11.80 11.75
CA PRO A 182 1.80 -11.93 13.15
C PRO A 182 2.66 -11.03 14.06
N GLU A 183 2.04 -10.38 15.03
CA GLU A 183 2.75 -9.54 16.02
C GLU A 183 3.63 -10.36 16.97
N SER A 184 3.28 -11.62 17.17
CA SER A 184 4.00 -12.54 18.04
C SER A 184 4.53 -13.74 17.26
N GLY A 185 5.65 -14.29 17.72
CA GLY A 185 6.31 -15.40 17.05
C GLY A 185 7.42 -15.00 16.09
N ASP A 186 8.06 -15.97 15.50
CA ASP A 186 9.12 -15.79 14.52
C ASP A 186 8.53 -15.84 13.09
N TRP A 187 8.23 -14.68 12.52
CA TRP A 187 7.70 -14.61 11.17
C TRP A 187 8.72 -15.05 10.11
N THR A 188 10.03 -15.00 10.39
CA THR A 188 11.04 -15.52 9.44
C THR A 188 10.97 -17.03 9.37
N GLN A 189 10.69 -17.71 10.50
CA GLN A 189 10.44 -19.14 10.51
C GLN A 189 9.13 -19.49 9.80
N LEU A 190 8.06 -18.71 10.00
CA LEU A 190 6.80 -18.90 9.28
C LEU A 190 7.03 -18.86 7.75
N LEU A 191 7.81 -17.89 7.25
CA LEU A 191 8.12 -17.81 5.82
C LEU A 191 8.95 -19.01 5.32
N ARG A 192 9.90 -19.51 6.13
CA ARG A 192 10.65 -20.73 5.80
C ARG A 192 9.74 -21.95 5.74
N ASP A 193 8.78 -22.07 6.65
CA ASP A 193 7.80 -23.16 6.66
C ASP A 193 6.88 -23.13 5.43
N LEU A 194 6.66 -21.92 4.85
CA LEU A 194 5.96 -21.70 3.57
C LEU A 194 6.86 -21.89 2.34
N GLY A 195 8.13 -22.27 2.56
CA GLY A 195 9.10 -22.60 1.51
C GLY A 195 9.94 -21.42 0.99
N PHE A 196 9.85 -20.23 1.61
CA PHE A 196 10.63 -19.09 1.20
C PHE A 196 12.04 -19.08 1.77
N ARG A 197 13.02 -18.67 0.96
CA ARG A 197 14.29 -18.17 1.44
C ARG A 197 14.18 -16.68 1.72
N THR A 198 14.66 -16.25 2.89
CA THR A 198 14.55 -14.85 3.34
C THR A 198 15.81 -14.08 3.01
N VAL A 199 15.63 -12.88 2.45
CA VAL A 199 16.71 -12.01 1.96
C VAL A 199 16.64 -10.67 2.69
N ALA A 200 17.51 -10.44 3.68
CA ALA A 200 17.64 -9.15 4.37
C ALA A 200 18.40 -8.15 3.50
N MET A 201 17.72 -7.06 3.07
CA MET A 201 18.37 -5.96 2.37
C MET A 201 19.10 -5.07 3.37
N ALA A 202 20.41 -5.32 3.58
CA ALA A 202 21.21 -4.63 4.58
C ALA A 202 22.67 -4.50 4.16
N LEU A 203 23.28 -3.37 4.54
CA LEU A 203 24.69 -3.12 4.29
C LEU A 203 25.53 -3.69 5.44
N ARG A 204 26.12 -4.87 5.23
CA ARG A 204 27.03 -5.52 6.17
C ARG A 204 28.28 -6.02 5.44
N ASN A 205 29.34 -6.26 6.18
CA ASN A 205 30.61 -6.72 5.59
C ASN A 205 30.52 -8.10 4.94
N ASP A 206 29.62 -8.94 5.45
CA ASP A 206 29.35 -10.31 5.00
C ASP A 206 28.19 -10.41 3.99
N SER A 207 27.63 -9.27 3.56
CA SER A 207 26.54 -9.25 2.58
C SER A 207 27.01 -9.70 1.20
N VAL A 208 26.19 -10.57 0.57
CA VAL A 208 26.36 -10.90 -0.84
C VAL A 208 25.83 -9.76 -1.73
N ARG A 209 26.23 -9.74 -3.00
CA ARG A 209 25.74 -8.74 -3.95
C ARG A 209 24.31 -9.11 -4.39
N LEU A 210 23.54 -8.10 -4.78
CA LEU A 210 22.18 -8.28 -5.27
C LEU A 210 22.10 -9.15 -6.55
N ASP A 211 23.12 -9.08 -7.39
CA ASP A 211 23.28 -9.86 -8.62
C ASP A 211 23.91 -11.26 -8.41
N ASP A 212 23.93 -11.78 -7.18
CA ASP A 212 24.43 -13.12 -6.90
C ASP A 212 23.48 -14.18 -7.52
N PRO A 213 24.01 -15.06 -8.38
CA PRO A 213 23.19 -16.04 -9.10
C PRO A 213 22.43 -17.02 -8.20
N ARG A 214 22.88 -17.22 -6.96
CA ARG A 214 22.16 -18.06 -5.97
C ARG A 214 20.78 -17.50 -5.65
N LEU A 215 20.63 -16.17 -5.60
CA LEU A 215 19.35 -15.52 -5.31
C LEU A 215 18.34 -15.75 -6.43
N ALA A 216 18.77 -15.64 -7.68
CA ALA A 216 17.93 -15.89 -8.86
C ALA A 216 17.52 -17.37 -8.97
N ALA A 217 18.35 -18.30 -8.47
CA ALA A 217 18.10 -19.74 -8.50
C ALA A 217 17.07 -20.21 -7.45
N GLU A 218 16.78 -19.39 -6.43
CA GLU A 218 15.80 -19.75 -5.41
C GLU A 218 14.39 -19.77 -5.99
N GLU A 219 13.65 -20.85 -5.73
CA GLU A 219 12.28 -21.00 -6.21
C GLU A 219 11.36 -19.95 -5.59
N LYS A 220 11.48 -19.76 -4.26
CA LYS A 220 10.69 -18.77 -3.50
C LYS A 220 11.59 -17.85 -2.70
N LEU A 221 11.44 -16.52 -2.90
CA LEU A 221 12.17 -15.50 -2.15
C LEU A 221 11.23 -14.55 -1.42
N ALA A 222 11.57 -14.24 -0.16
CA ALA A 222 11.00 -13.17 0.64
C ALA A 222 12.04 -12.05 0.82
N ILE A 223 11.84 -10.91 0.17
CA ILE A 223 12.76 -9.78 0.17
C ILE A 223 12.37 -8.84 1.31
N VAL A 224 13.21 -8.73 2.32
CA VAL A 224 12.95 -7.95 3.55
C VAL A 224 13.58 -6.57 3.45
N MET A 225 12.73 -5.54 3.49
CA MET A 225 13.10 -4.13 3.42
C MET A 225 12.88 -3.48 4.79
N GLY A 226 13.87 -2.76 5.28
CA GLY A 226 13.83 -2.11 6.60
C GLY A 226 13.32 -0.67 6.54
N THR A 227 13.14 -0.08 7.74
CA THR A 227 12.76 1.32 7.91
C THR A 227 13.86 2.29 7.45
N GLU A 228 13.48 3.55 7.25
CA GLU A 228 14.41 4.64 6.93
C GLU A 228 15.30 4.97 8.14
N GLY A 229 16.58 5.10 7.92
CA GLY A 229 17.59 5.43 8.94
C GLY A 229 18.19 4.19 9.58
N ASP A 230 17.45 3.51 10.45
CA ASP A 230 17.99 2.37 11.21
C ASP A 230 18.07 1.06 10.41
N GLY A 231 17.32 0.98 9.29
CA GLY A 231 17.28 -0.22 8.46
C GLY A 231 16.52 -1.38 9.12
N LEU A 232 17.00 -2.60 8.92
CA LEU A 232 16.44 -3.81 9.52
C LEU A 232 16.99 -4.03 10.93
N ALA A 233 16.15 -4.59 11.81
CA ALA A 233 16.60 -5.00 13.14
C ALA A 233 17.72 -6.05 13.03
N SER A 234 18.71 -5.99 13.93
CA SER A 234 19.83 -6.95 13.94
C SER A 234 19.36 -8.41 14.11
N SER A 235 18.28 -8.64 14.87
CA SER A 235 17.64 -9.94 15.02
C SER A 235 17.06 -10.44 13.69
N THR A 236 16.40 -9.56 12.93
CA THR A 236 15.85 -9.88 11.62
C THR A 236 16.96 -10.27 10.64
N ILE A 237 18.04 -9.48 10.59
CA ILE A 237 19.19 -9.79 9.72
C ILE A 237 19.79 -11.15 10.09
N ALA A 238 19.95 -11.43 11.39
CA ALA A 238 20.53 -12.68 11.86
C ALA A 238 19.61 -13.91 11.58
N SER A 239 18.31 -13.69 11.48
CA SER A 239 17.33 -14.75 11.21
C SER A 239 17.12 -14.99 9.71
N CYS A 240 17.55 -14.11 8.81
CA CYS A 240 17.41 -14.30 7.37
C CYS A 240 18.44 -15.25 6.79
N ASP A 241 18.06 -15.96 5.71
CA ASP A 241 18.95 -16.92 5.02
C ASP A 241 20.08 -16.22 4.28
N TYR A 242 19.83 -15.02 3.75
CA TYR A 242 20.78 -14.18 3.04
C TYR A 242 20.77 -12.75 3.58
N THR A 243 21.97 -12.14 3.67
CA THR A 243 22.10 -10.69 3.79
C THR A 243 22.61 -10.15 2.47
N VAL A 244 21.89 -9.22 1.87
CA VAL A 244 22.15 -8.75 0.49
C VAL A 244 22.31 -7.25 0.46
N ARG A 245 23.28 -6.76 -0.32
CA ARG A 245 23.53 -5.33 -0.53
C ARG A 245 23.44 -4.94 -2.00
N ILE A 246 22.94 -3.74 -2.24
CA ILE A 246 23.11 -3.05 -3.51
C ILE A 246 24.49 -2.40 -3.50
N PRO A 247 25.39 -2.69 -4.46
CA PRO A 247 26.69 -2.02 -4.53
C PRO A 247 26.53 -0.50 -4.71
N MET A 248 27.19 0.28 -3.85
CA MET A 248 27.14 1.74 -3.89
C MET A 248 28.48 2.32 -4.33
N TYR A 249 28.46 3.55 -4.87
CA TYR A 249 29.64 4.30 -5.31
C TYR A 249 29.77 5.61 -4.52
N HIS A 250 30.94 6.23 -4.59
CA HIS A 250 31.22 7.57 -4.03
C HIS A 250 31.03 7.68 -2.51
N GLY A 251 31.09 6.58 -1.77
CA GLY A 251 30.91 6.60 -0.31
C GLY A 251 29.47 6.80 0.13
N VAL A 252 28.49 6.60 -0.76
CA VAL A 252 27.08 6.59 -0.39
C VAL A 252 26.76 5.28 0.31
N ASP A 253 26.16 5.35 1.51
CA ASP A 253 25.88 4.16 2.34
C ASP A 253 24.60 3.46 1.93
N SER A 254 23.55 4.21 1.55
CA SER A 254 22.22 3.63 1.25
C SER A 254 21.42 4.46 0.26
N LEU A 255 20.39 3.85 -0.31
CA LEU A 255 19.31 4.51 -1.05
C LEU A 255 18.07 4.69 -0.15
N ASN A 256 17.21 5.63 -0.53
CA ASN A 256 15.84 5.63 0.00
C ASN A 256 15.21 4.25 -0.17
N VAL A 257 14.44 3.77 0.83
CA VAL A 257 13.89 2.40 0.85
C VAL A 257 13.05 2.08 -0.38
N ALA A 258 12.26 3.05 -0.89
CA ALA A 258 11.45 2.82 -2.10
C ALA A 258 12.33 2.70 -3.37
N ALA A 259 13.44 3.44 -3.45
CA ALA A 259 14.41 3.31 -4.54
C ALA A 259 15.16 1.97 -4.45
N ALA A 260 15.64 1.61 -3.26
CA ALA A 260 16.28 0.31 -3.00
C ALA A 260 15.34 -0.85 -3.35
N SER A 261 14.05 -0.74 -2.99
CA SER A 261 13.02 -1.74 -3.33
C SER A 261 12.87 -1.92 -4.83
N ALA A 262 12.79 -0.81 -5.59
CA ALA A 262 12.65 -0.89 -7.04
C ALA A 262 13.84 -1.58 -7.71
N VAL A 263 15.08 -1.33 -7.24
CA VAL A 263 16.28 -1.99 -7.73
C VAL A 263 16.28 -3.49 -7.38
N ALA A 264 15.92 -3.83 -6.12
CA ALA A 264 15.84 -5.21 -5.68
C ALA A 264 14.76 -6.01 -6.43
N PHE A 265 13.60 -5.40 -6.66
CA PHE A 265 12.49 -6.07 -7.37
C PHE A 265 12.78 -6.23 -8.87
N TYR A 266 13.49 -5.29 -9.48
CA TYR A 266 13.93 -5.44 -10.87
C TYR A 266 14.89 -6.62 -11.05
N GLU A 267 15.82 -6.81 -10.11
CA GLU A 267 16.83 -7.88 -10.18
C GLU A 267 16.27 -9.25 -9.77
N LEU A 268 15.46 -9.29 -8.71
CA LEU A 268 15.01 -10.54 -8.09
C LEU A 268 13.56 -10.90 -8.39
N GLY A 269 12.81 -10.02 -9.06
CA GLY A 269 11.41 -10.24 -9.43
C GLY A 269 11.25 -11.31 -10.50
N LEU A 270 10.02 -11.77 -10.68
CA LEU A 270 9.70 -12.69 -11.76
C LEU A 270 9.81 -11.95 -13.11
N PRO A 271 10.31 -12.62 -14.15
CA PRO A 271 10.33 -12.02 -15.47
C PRO A 271 8.88 -11.70 -15.91
N PRO A 272 8.68 -10.61 -16.69
CA PRO A 272 7.36 -10.28 -17.21
C PRO A 272 6.81 -11.48 -18.00
N LEU A 273 5.52 -11.77 -17.80
CA LEU A 273 4.80 -12.72 -18.63
C LEU A 273 4.96 -12.26 -20.09
N ASN A 274 5.32 -13.18 -20.98
CA ASN A 274 5.53 -12.87 -22.39
C ASN A 274 4.35 -12.06 -22.93
N GLU A 275 4.64 -10.95 -23.67
CA GLU A 275 3.66 -10.00 -24.22
C GLU A 275 2.58 -10.65 -25.14
N LYS A 276 2.60 -11.96 -25.30
CA LYS A 276 1.63 -12.74 -26.10
C LYS A 276 0.40 -13.21 -25.30
N GLU A 277 0.34 -12.95 -24.00
CA GLU A 277 -0.78 -13.36 -23.12
C GLU A 277 -1.64 -12.20 -22.61
N ASN A 278 -1.46 -10.98 -23.14
CA ASN A 278 -2.29 -9.81 -22.86
C ASN A 278 -3.18 -9.45 -24.06
#